data_05f281195bdf5c494b4f7f458c7d041e
#
_entry.id   05f281195bdf5c494b4f7f458c7d041e
#
_cell.length_a   1.000
_cell.length_b   1.000
_cell.length_c   1.000
_cell.angle_alpha   90.00
_cell.angle_beta   90.00
_cell.angle_gamma   90.00
#
_symmetry.space_group_name_H-M   'P 1'
#
loop_
_entity.id
_entity.type
_entity.pdbx_description
1 polymer ?
#
loop_
_entity_poly.entity_id
_entity_poly.type
_entity_poly.pdbx_seq_one_letter_code
_entity_poly.pdbx_strand_id
1 'polypeptide(L)'
;TGSAAELEARWMPAVRRDLGNVLLMPGLINAHTHVSMTFLRGFADDLPLMEWLTGHIFPVEARLTDKIVYLGARLGMYEMMRTGTTAFVDSYLLEANVLQEAERMGMRCVGGEVVFAFPSPAYGGWDGAEALYREQAERFSGRGRVALMPHSVYTTSDEVLRRSMKLAEELDLMLHIHLSESAGEVEQCRSLHGGRRPVGYARDMGLLNERAVLAHMVDVTDEELELV
;
A
#
# COMPACT_ATOMS: atom_id res chain seq x y z
N THR A 1 -15.66 -26.63 -9.86
CA THR A 1 -14.88 -27.81 -9.53
C THR A 1 -15.74 -29.06 -9.67
N GLY A 2 -15.14 -30.19 -10.03
CA GLY A 2 -15.79 -31.48 -10.20
C GLY A 2 -14.82 -32.53 -10.77
N SER A 3 -15.26 -33.77 -10.91
CA SER A 3 -14.48 -34.79 -11.58
C SER A 3 -14.27 -34.45 -13.08
N ALA A 4 -13.23 -34.98 -13.71
CA ALA A 4 -12.98 -34.74 -15.12
C ALA A 4 -14.20 -35.12 -15.99
N ALA A 5 -14.82 -36.28 -15.68
CA ALA A 5 -15.99 -36.77 -16.41
C ALA A 5 -17.22 -35.83 -16.28
N GLU A 6 -17.49 -35.30 -15.09
CA GLU A 6 -18.58 -34.33 -14.88
C GLU A 6 -18.34 -33.01 -15.60
N LEU A 7 -17.08 -32.53 -15.61
CA LEU A 7 -16.75 -31.29 -16.29
C LEU A 7 -16.78 -31.43 -17.80
N GLU A 8 -16.30 -32.55 -18.34
CA GLU A 8 -16.34 -32.87 -19.78
C GLU A 8 -17.77 -33.07 -20.31
N ALA A 9 -18.68 -33.59 -19.46
CA ALA A 9 -20.09 -33.72 -19.83
C ALA A 9 -20.82 -32.35 -19.89
N ARG A 10 -20.31 -31.34 -19.20
CA ARG A 10 -20.95 -30.02 -19.09
C ARG A 10 -20.33 -28.92 -19.93
N TRP A 11 -19.04 -29.06 -20.25
CA TRP A 11 -18.28 -27.97 -20.86
C TRP A 11 -17.43 -28.46 -22.03
N MET A 12 -17.40 -27.72 -23.12
CA MET A 12 -16.43 -27.89 -24.20
C MET A 12 -15.32 -26.84 -24.06
N PRO A 13 -14.19 -27.17 -23.43
CA PRO A 13 -13.12 -26.21 -23.23
C PRO A 13 -12.38 -25.92 -24.53
N ALA A 14 -12.07 -24.64 -24.79
CA ALA A 14 -11.20 -24.26 -25.90
C ALA A 14 -9.77 -24.75 -25.73
N VAL A 15 -9.32 -24.87 -24.47
CA VAL A 15 -7.99 -25.37 -24.11
C VAL A 15 -8.11 -26.26 -22.87
N ARG A 16 -7.52 -27.45 -22.95
CA ARG A 16 -7.37 -28.36 -21.81
C ARG A 16 -5.90 -28.42 -21.40
N ARG A 17 -5.63 -28.31 -20.09
CA ARG A 17 -4.31 -28.50 -19.52
C ARG A 17 -4.41 -29.54 -18.41
N ASP A 18 -3.67 -30.62 -18.53
CA ASP A 18 -3.47 -31.60 -17.46
C ASP A 18 -2.22 -31.18 -16.68
N LEU A 19 -2.40 -30.86 -15.40
CA LEU A 19 -1.32 -30.44 -14.51
C LEU A 19 -0.81 -31.58 -13.63
N GLY A 20 -1.37 -32.80 -13.79
CA GLY A 20 -1.04 -33.95 -12.93
C GLY A 20 -1.55 -33.76 -11.49
N ASN A 21 -0.80 -34.32 -10.54
CA ASN A 21 -1.15 -34.26 -9.10
C ASN A 21 -0.70 -32.93 -8.49
N VAL A 22 -1.51 -31.89 -8.64
CA VAL A 22 -1.26 -30.55 -8.07
C VAL A 22 -2.48 -30.02 -7.33
N LEU A 23 -2.26 -29.13 -6.38
CA LEU A 23 -3.31 -28.34 -5.78
C LEU A 23 -3.41 -27.01 -6.53
N LEU A 24 -4.55 -26.74 -7.14
CA LEU A 24 -4.86 -25.43 -7.71
C LEU A 24 -5.52 -24.56 -6.63
N MET A 25 -4.91 -23.43 -6.33
CA MET A 25 -5.41 -22.48 -5.35
C MET A 25 -5.41 -21.05 -5.93
N PRO A 26 -6.18 -20.10 -5.35
CA PRO A 26 -6.03 -18.69 -5.68
C PRO A 26 -4.59 -18.23 -5.49
N GLY A 27 -4.13 -17.28 -6.32
CA GLY A 27 -2.82 -16.68 -6.13
C GLY A 27 -2.74 -15.91 -4.80
N LEU A 28 -1.55 -15.81 -4.27
CA LEU A 28 -1.28 -15.07 -3.04
C LEU A 28 -1.56 -13.57 -3.24
N ILE A 29 -1.98 -12.91 -2.16
CA ILE A 29 -2.19 -11.46 -2.11
C ILE A 29 -1.19 -10.89 -1.12
N ASN A 30 -0.36 -9.94 -1.57
CA ASN A 30 0.53 -9.18 -0.70
C ASN A 30 -0.19 -7.88 -0.29
N ALA A 31 -0.65 -7.81 0.95
CA ALA A 31 -1.53 -6.74 1.41
C ALA A 31 -0.79 -5.43 1.75
N HIS A 32 0.54 -5.40 1.74
CA HIS A 32 1.33 -4.19 1.99
C HIS A 32 2.73 -4.32 1.41
N THR A 33 3.12 -3.37 0.56
CA THR A 33 4.46 -3.27 -0.01
C THR A 33 4.89 -1.82 -0.23
N HIS A 34 6.20 -1.67 -0.45
CA HIS A 34 6.87 -0.56 -1.10
C HIS A 34 7.66 -1.15 -2.26
N VAL A 35 6.96 -1.65 -3.27
CA VAL A 35 7.52 -2.57 -4.28
C VAL A 35 8.73 -2.00 -5.01
N SER A 36 8.75 -0.70 -5.24
CA SER A 36 9.88 -0.03 -5.90
C SER A 36 11.15 -0.04 -5.07
N MET A 37 11.05 -0.19 -3.73
CA MET A 37 12.22 -0.21 -2.84
C MET A 37 13.12 -1.45 -3.00
N THR A 38 12.79 -2.37 -3.89
CA THR A 38 13.67 -3.50 -4.24
C THR A 38 15.08 -3.04 -4.64
N PHE A 39 15.24 -1.82 -5.18
CA PHE A 39 16.56 -1.25 -5.48
C PHE A 39 17.36 -0.84 -4.24
N LEU A 40 16.70 -0.72 -3.07
CA LEU A 40 17.34 -0.42 -1.78
C LEU A 40 17.63 -1.66 -0.94
N ARG A 41 17.43 -2.85 -1.48
CA ARG A 41 17.65 -4.10 -0.74
C ARG A 41 19.09 -4.18 -0.22
N GLY A 42 19.23 -4.40 1.10
CA GLY A 42 20.52 -4.43 1.77
C GLY A 42 21.14 -3.05 2.00
N PHE A 43 20.39 -1.98 1.79
CA PHE A 43 20.83 -0.62 2.06
C PHE A 43 20.39 -0.18 3.45
N ALA A 44 21.36 0.16 4.30
CA ALA A 44 21.13 0.65 5.67
C ALA A 44 20.32 -0.32 6.55
N ASP A 45 20.69 -1.61 6.55
CA ASP A 45 20.07 -2.65 7.37
C ASP A 45 20.35 -2.43 8.87
N ASP A 46 19.51 -3.06 9.72
CA ASP A 46 19.66 -3.15 11.18
C ASP A 46 19.65 -1.79 11.94
N LEU A 47 18.92 -0.80 11.43
CA LEU A 47 18.77 0.50 12.06
C LEU A 47 17.36 0.67 12.67
N PRO A 48 17.22 1.46 13.75
CA PRO A 48 15.92 1.89 14.24
C PRO A 48 15.14 2.65 13.15
N LEU A 49 13.81 2.47 13.11
CA LEU A 49 12.94 3.00 12.05
C LEU A 49 13.20 4.48 11.72
N MET A 50 13.21 5.35 12.72
CA MET A 50 13.36 6.80 12.49
C MET A 50 14.76 7.17 11.99
N GLU A 51 15.80 6.49 12.45
CA GLU A 51 17.18 6.68 11.97
C GLU A 51 17.29 6.19 10.52
N TRP A 52 16.71 5.03 10.23
CA TRP A 52 16.64 4.45 8.89
C TRP A 52 15.92 5.39 7.92
N LEU A 53 14.72 5.88 8.27
CA LEU A 53 13.94 6.78 7.42
C LEU A 53 14.67 8.10 7.19
N THR A 54 15.00 8.82 8.28
CA THR A 54 15.47 10.22 8.15
C THR A 54 16.93 10.32 7.72
N GLY A 55 17.76 9.37 8.17
CA GLY A 55 19.19 9.36 7.89
C GLY A 55 19.56 8.73 6.53
N HIS A 56 18.75 7.80 6.04
CA HIS A 56 19.13 6.99 4.89
C HIS A 56 18.08 7.00 3.77
N ILE A 57 16.80 6.71 4.06
CA ILE A 57 15.78 6.50 3.04
C ILE A 57 15.33 7.84 2.43
N PHE A 58 14.87 8.78 3.21
CA PHE A 58 14.39 10.07 2.69
C PHE A 58 15.44 10.83 1.84
N PRO A 59 16.76 10.85 2.20
CA PRO A 59 17.78 11.43 1.34
C PRO A 59 17.93 10.76 -0.03
N VAL A 60 17.67 9.45 -0.12
CA VAL A 60 17.66 8.71 -1.39
C VAL A 60 16.37 8.98 -2.16
N GLU A 61 15.25 8.94 -1.48
CA GLU A 61 13.92 9.19 -2.05
C GLU A 61 13.76 10.60 -2.64
N ALA A 62 14.43 11.59 -2.05
CA ALA A 62 14.50 12.93 -2.62
C ALA A 62 15.15 12.99 -4.02
N ARG A 63 15.79 11.92 -4.46
CA ARG A 63 16.45 11.78 -5.79
C ARG A 63 15.77 10.78 -6.70
N LEU A 64 14.59 10.28 -6.32
CA LEU A 64 13.84 9.34 -7.14
C LEU A 64 13.49 9.95 -8.50
N THR A 65 13.49 9.09 -9.49
CA THR A 65 13.01 9.38 -10.83
C THR A 65 12.02 8.32 -11.25
N ASP A 66 11.11 8.64 -12.18
CA ASP A 66 10.17 7.68 -12.77
C ASP A 66 10.86 6.40 -13.20
N LYS A 67 12.05 6.51 -13.81
CA LYS A 67 12.82 5.36 -14.29
C LYS A 67 13.25 4.44 -13.14
N ILE A 68 13.71 4.99 -12.02
CA ILE A 68 14.15 4.18 -10.85
C ILE A 68 12.96 3.47 -10.24
N VAL A 69 11.87 4.20 -9.99
CA VAL A 69 10.62 3.64 -9.43
C VAL A 69 10.09 2.53 -10.34
N TYR A 70 9.97 2.79 -11.62
CA TYR A 70 9.54 1.83 -12.62
C TYR A 70 10.40 0.55 -12.63
N LEU A 71 11.73 0.67 -12.61
CA LEU A 71 12.62 -0.51 -12.64
C LEU A 71 12.55 -1.32 -11.34
N GLY A 72 12.50 -0.63 -10.18
CA GLY A 72 12.33 -1.28 -8.88
C GLY A 72 11.00 -2.02 -8.80
N ALA A 73 9.92 -1.37 -9.21
CA ALA A 73 8.58 -1.98 -9.25
C ALA A 73 8.56 -3.23 -10.14
N ARG A 74 9.13 -3.16 -11.33
CA ARG A 74 9.21 -4.29 -12.26
C ARG A 74 9.96 -5.47 -11.65
N LEU A 75 11.07 -5.23 -10.95
CA LEU A 75 11.82 -6.28 -10.28
C LEU A 75 11.00 -6.95 -9.18
N GLY A 76 10.37 -6.15 -8.29
CA GLY A 76 9.55 -6.68 -7.21
C GLY A 76 8.32 -7.45 -7.72
N MET A 77 7.63 -6.95 -8.74
CA MET A 77 6.52 -7.65 -9.38
C MET A 77 6.96 -8.96 -10.03
N TYR A 78 8.14 -8.99 -10.65
CA TYR A 78 8.69 -10.22 -11.21
C TYR A 78 8.93 -11.28 -10.13
N GLU A 79 9.49 -10.87 -8.99
CA GLU A 79 9.69 -11.75 -7.84
C GLU A 79 8.35 -12.26 -7.27
N MET A 80 7.36 -11.37 -7.12
CA MET A 80 6.00 -11.73 -6.70
C MET A 80 5.37 -12.79 -7.62
N MET A 81 5.42 -12.57 -8.93
CA MET A 81 4.86 -13.54 -9.90
C MET A 81 5.57 -14.88 -9.80
N ARG A 82 6.88 -14.90 -9.62
CA ARG A 82 7.64 -16.15 -9.49
C ARG A 82 7.33 -16.92 -8.21
N THR A 83 6.84 -16.27 -7.19
CA THR A 83 6.48 -16.87 -5.89
C THR A 83 4.97 -17.07 -5.72
N GLY A 84 4.19 -16.80 -6.77
CA GLY A 84 2.74 -17.08 -6.79
C GLY A 84 1.87 -15.93 -6.30
N THR A 85 2.41 -14.75 -6.06
CA THR A 85 1.63 -13.55 -5.74
C THR A 85 1.02 -12.97 -7.01
N THR A 86 -0.29 -12.73 -7.01
CA THR A 86 -1.06 -12.26 -8.17
C THR A 86 -1.71 -10.90 -7.98
N ALA A 87 -1.73 -10.42 -6.74
CA ALA A 87 -2.24 -9.10 -6.37
C ALA A 87 -1.41 -8.52 -5.22
N PHE A 88 -1.28 -7.20 -5.18
CA PHE A 88 -0.57 -6.52 -4.10
C PHE A 88 -1.14 -5.13 -3.84
N VAL A 89 -0.91 -4.64 -2.62
CA VAL A 89 -1.14 -3.25 -2.22
C VAL A 89 0.21 -2.57 -2.10
N ASP A 90 0.37 -1.42 -2.75
CA ASP A 90 1.62 -0.65 -2.75
C ASP A 90 1.40 0.79 -2.29
N SER A 91 2.33 1.29 -1.50
CA SER A 91 2.29 2.63 -0.92
C SER A 91 3.67 3.26 -1.06
N TYR A 92 3.87 4.08 -2.09
CA TYR A 92 5.18 4.66 -2.35
C TYR A 92 5.09 6.03 -3.03
N LEU A 93 6.23 6.53 -3.53
CA LEU A 93 6.37 7.77 -4.28
C LEU A 93 6.36 7.51 -5.78
N LEU A 94 5.82 8.45 -6.57
CA LEU A 94 5.68 8.35 -8.03
C LEU A 94 4.88 7.10 -8.45
N GLU A 95 3.82 6.83 -7.70
CA GLU A 95 3.07 5.57 -7.70
C GLU A 95 2.35 5.29 -9.03
N ALA A 96 2.06 6.30 -9.81
CA ALA A 96 1.54 6.13 -11.17
C ALA A 96 2.40 5.19 -12.04
N ASN A 97 3.73 5.17 -11.81
CA ASN A 97 4.64 4.26 -12.52
C ASN A 97 4.44 2.81 -12.11
N VAL A 98 4.16 2.57 -10.83
CA VAL A 98 3.87 1.23 -10.29
C VAL A 98 2.55 0.71 -10.83
N LEU A 99 1.48 1.50 -10.75
CA LEU A 99 0.17 1.17 -11.26
C LEU A 99 0.20 0.86 -12.77
N GLN A 100 0.89 1.68 -13.55
CA GLN A 100 1.05 1.48 -14.99
C GLN A 100 1.81 0.19 -15.30
N GLU A 101 2.87 -0.09 -14.57
CA GLU A 101 3.66 -1.31 -14.79
C GLU A 101 2.91 -2.56 -14.34
N ALA A 102 2.12 -2.49 -13.25
CA ALA A 102 1.26 -3.59 -12.84
C ALA A 102 0.27 -3.97 -13.94
N GLU A 103 -0.35 -2.98 -14.61
CA GLU A 103 -1.24 -3.22 -15.74
C GLU A 103 -0.50 -3.89 -16.90
N ARG A 104 0.70 -3.42 -17.26
CA ARG A 104 1.52 -4.02 -18.33
C ARG A 104 1.92 -5.46 -18.04
N MET A 105 2.27 -5.75 -16.80
CA MET A 105 2.67 -7.09 -16.36
C MET A 105 1.47 -8.01 -16.08
N GLY A 106 0.25 -7.49 -16.10
CA GLY A 106 -0.98 -8.24 -15.88
C GLY A 106 -1.26 -8.56 -14.41
N MET A 107 -0.58 -7.91 -13.46
CA MET A 107 -0.85 -8.02 -12.03
C MET A 107 -2.00 -7.10 -11.58
N ARG A 108 -2.64 -7.46 -10.49
CA ARG A 108 -3.56 -6.57 -9.79
C ARG A 108 -2.78 -5.77 -8.77
N CYS A 109 -2.95 -4.46 -8.79
CA CYS A 109 -2.33 -3.54 -7.83
C CYS A 109 -3.39 -2.58 -7.29
N VAL A 110 -3.42 -2.41 -5.98
CA VAL A 110 -4.05 -1.27 -5.34
C VAL A 110 -2.91 -0.41 -4.82
N GLY A 111 -2.70 0.75 -5.44
CA GLY A 111 -1.56 1.60 -5.15
C GLY A 111 -1.97 3.05 -4.92
N GLY A 112 -1.13 3.81 -4.25
CA GLY A 112 -1.38 5.23 -4.04
C GLY A 112 -0.13 5.99 -3.64
N GLU A 113 -0.08 7.23 -4.09
CA GLU A 113 0.95 8.17 -3.70
C GLU A 113 0.92 8.41 -2.20
N VAL A 114 2.05 8.27 -1.54
CA VAL A 114 2.14 8.51 -0.10
C VAL A 114 1.92 10.00 0.21
N VAL A 115 1.03 10.30 1.15
CA VAL A 115 0.72 11.67 1.58
C VAL A 115 1.38 11.99 2.92
N PHE A 116 2.12 13.10 2.95
CA PHE A 116 2.81 13.64 4.12
C PHE A 116 2.26 15.01 4.52
N ALA A 117 2.53 15.45 5.76
CA ALA A 117 2.31 16.83 6.20
C ALA A 117 3.40 17.81 5.71
N PHE A 118 4.45 17.32 5.08
CA PHE A 118 5.55 18.09 4.50
C PHE A 118 5.59 17.90 2.97
N PRO A 119 6.28 18.79 2.24
CA PRO A 119 6.34 18.70 0.78
C PRO A 119 6.97 17.40 0.30
N SER A 120 6.31 16.75 -0.68
CA SER A 120 6.83 15.58 -1.40
C SER A 120 7.44 16.02 -2.73
N PRO A 121 8.51 15.35 -3.20
CA PRO A 121 9.04 15.60 -4.54
C PRO A 121 8.05 15.25 -5.67
N ALA A 122 7.07 14.39 -5.40
CA ALA A 122 6.09 13.96 -6.39
C ALA A 122 4.97 14.98 -6.64
N TYR A 123 4.56 15.76 -5.63
CA TYR A 123 3.36 16.61 -5.72
C TYR A 123 3.50 17.98 -5.00
N GLY A 124 4.58 18.22 -4.26
CA GLY A 124 4.71 19.38 -3.38
C GLY A 124 3.83 19.26 -2.14
N GLY A 125 2.83 20.14 -1.98
CA GLY A 125 1.89 20.13 -0.85
C GLY A 125 0.56 19.43 -1.16
N TRP A 126 -0.39 19.53 -0.22
CA TRP A 126 -1.70 18.87 -0.29
C TRP A 126 -2.46 19.13 -1.60
N ASP A 127 -2.51 20.36 -2.07
CA ASP A 127 -3.30 20.69 -3.28
C ASP A 127 -2.77 19.93 -4.51
N GLY A 128 -1.45 19.73 -4.58
CA GLY A 128 -0.84 18.89 -5.61
C GLY A 128 -1.16 17.40 -5.41
N ALA A 129 -1.16 16.92 -4.16
CA ALA A 129 -1.57 15.55 -3.84
C ALA A 129 -3.03 15.28 -4.24
N GLU A 130 -3.94 16.19 -3.89
CA GLU A 130 -5.35 16.07 -4.25
C GLU A 130 -5.55 16.03 -5.78
N ALA A 131 -4.89 16.94 -6.51
CA ALA A 131 -4.97 16.96 -7.97
C ALA A 131 -4.46 15.65 -8.58
N LEU A 132 -3.34 15.12 -8.06
CA LEU A 132 -2.76 13.86 -8.49
C LEU A 132 -3.71 12.68 -8.24
N TYR A 133 -4.33 12.61 -7.07
CA TYR A 133 -5.29 11.56 -6.73
C TYR A 133 -6.53 11.58 -7.63
N ARG A 134 -7.06 12.76 -7.94
CA ARG A 134 -8.20 12.90 -8.87
C ARG A 134 -7.85 12.42 -10.27
N GLU A 135 -6.67 12.80 -10.78
CA GLU A 135 -6.16 12.31 -12.08
C GLU A 135 -5.97 10.78 -12.08
N GLN A 136 -5.30 10.25 -11.05
CA GLN A 136 -5.02 8.83 -10.97
C GLN A 136 -6.28 7.98 -10.81
N ALA A 137 -7.26 8.41 -10.03
CA ALA A 137 -8.53 7.71 -9.85
C ALA A 137 -9.32 7.58 -11.16
N GLU A 138 -9.29 8.60 -12.01
CA GLU A 138 -9.88 8.53 -13.36
C GLU A 138 -9.10 7.59 -14.28
N ARG A 139 -7.77 7.62 -14.20
CA ARG A 139 -6.88 6.87 -15.09
C ARG A 139 -6.84 5.38 -14.77
N PHE A 140 -6.82 5.00 -13.50
CA PHE A 140 -6.62 3.63 -13.04
C PHE A 140 -7.91 3.02 -12.48
N SER A 141 -8.69 2.36 -13.33
CA SER A 141 -9.94 1.69 -12.96
C SER A 141 -9.98 0.20 -13.34
N GLY A 142 -8.84 -0.31 -13.84
CA GLY A 142 -8.68 -1.68 -14.31
C GLY A 142 -8.04 -2.63 -13.30
N ARG A 143 -6.91 -3.19 -13.66
CA ARG A 143 -6.08 -4.04 -12.77
C ARG A 143 -5.31 -3.22 -11.76
N GLY A 144 -4.85 -2.02 -12.14
CA GLY A 144 -4.42 -0.99 -11.23
C GLY A 144 -5.63 -0.23 -10.69
N ARG A 145 -5.66 -0.01 -9.39
CA ARG A 145 -6.66 0.82 -8.69
C ARG A 145 -5.98 1.72 -7.70
N VAL A 146 -6.55 2.88 -7.48
CA VAL A 146 -6.01 3.87 -6.55
C VAL A 146 -6.60 3.64 -5.16
N ALA A 147 -5.75 3.75 -4.14
CA ALA A 147 -6.15 3.92 -2.75
C ALA A 147 -5.51 5.17 -2.18
N LEU A 148 -6.16 5.85 -1.26
CA LEU A 148 -5.61 7.03 -0.62
C LEU A 148 -4.68 6.59 0.52
N MET A 149 -3.46 7.13 0.53
CA MET A 149 -2.37 6.60 1.35
C MET A 149 -1.70 7.66 2.23
N PRO A 150 -2.39 8.21 3.27
CA PRO A 150 -1.68 8.98 4.29
C PRO A 150 -0.62 8.08 4.94
N HIS A 151 0.62 8.56 5.02
CA HIS A 151 1.74 7.70 5.38
C HIS A 151 1.57 7.06 6.77
N SER A 152 1.49 7.89 7.80
CA SER A 152 1.37 7.45 9.20
C SER A 152 0.86 8.59 10.08
N VAL A 153 0.55 8.28 11.34
CA VAL A 153 0.11 9.30 12.31
C VAL A 153 1.23 10.28 12.71
N TYR A 154 2.49 9.93 12.51
CA TYR A 154 3.65 10.76 12.90
C TYR A 154 4.27 11.55 11.74
N THR A 155 3.93 11.23 10.50
CA THR A 155 4.39 11.97 9.31
C THR A 155 3.30 12.80 8.65
N THR A 156 2.07 12.68 9.13
CA THR A 156 0.92 13.48 8.72
C THR A 156 0.49 14.46 9.82
N SER A 157 -0.57 15.20 9.58
CA SER A 157 -1.24 16.05 10.55
C SER A 157 -2.72 15.74 10.60
N ASP A 158 -3.40 16.19 11.66
CA ASP A 158 -4.85 16.11 11.78
C ASP A 158 -5.56 16.66 10.53
N GLU A 159 -5.06 17.77 9.98
CA GLU A 159 -5.63 18.39 8.78
C GLU A 159 -5.47 17.48 7.57
N VAL A 160 -4.25 16.98 7.33
CA VAL A 160 -3.97 16.07 6.21
C VAL A 160 -4.80 14.80 6.31
N LEU A 161 -4.90 14.21 7.51
CA LEU A 161 -5.71 13.00 7.72
C LEU A 161 -7.19 13.25 7.43
N ARG A 162 -7.78 14.37 7.92
CA ARG A 162 -9.19 14.71 7.64
C ARG A 162 -9.42 14.97 6.15
N ARG A 163 -8.51 15.67 5.49
CA ARG A 163 -8.60 15.94 4.05
C ARG A 163 -8.47 14.64 3.25
N SER A 164 -7.59 13.72 3.69
CA SER A 164 -7.44 12.40 3.08
C SER A 164 -8.72 11.58 3.18
N MET A 165 -9.32 11.50 4.36
CA MET A 165 -10.58 10.77 4.53
C MET A 165 -11.70 11.34 3.66
N LYS A 166 -11.83 12.65 3.64
CA LYS A 166 -12.84 13.32 2.80
C LYS A 166 -12.63 13.04 1.33
N LEU A 167 -11.40 13.10 0.84
CA LEU A 167 -11.07 12.81 -0.55
C LEU A 167 -11.31 11.32 -0.89
N ALA A 168 -10.98 10.42 0.03
CA ALA A 168 -11.25 8.99 -0.14
C ALA A 168 -12.75 8.70 -0.25
N GLU A 169 -13.58 9.36 0.56
CA GLU A 169 -15.04 9.27 0.47
C GLU A 169 -15.57 9.85 -0.85
N GLU A 170 -15.12 11.03 -1.26
CA GLU A 170 -15.53 11.68 -2.51
C GLU A 170 -15.21 10.85 -3.75
N LEU A 171 -14.07 10.18 -3.76
CA LEU A 171 -13.59 9.39 -4.89
C LEU A 171 -13.89 7.88 -4.79
N ASP A 172 -14.59 7.46 -3.75
CA ASP A 172 -14.90 6.03 -3.44
C ASP A 172 -13.64 5.16 -3.35
N LEU A 173 -12.58 5.67 -2.70
CA LEU A 173 -11.30 5.00 -2.56
C LEU A 173 -11.18 4.26 -1.21
N MET A 174 -10.39 3.18 -1.22
CA MET A 174 -9.85 2.61 0.01
C MET A 174 -8.87 3.60 0.64
N LEU A 175 -8.67 3.49 1.95
CA LEU A 175 -7.64 4.20 2.69
C LEU A 175 -6.63 3.18 3.21
N HIS A 176 -5.35 3.47 3.07
CA HIS A 176 -4.28 2.65 3.59
C HIS A 176 -3.31 3.52 4.39
N ILE A 177 -2.91 3.07 5.59
CA ILE A 177 -2.04 3.82 6.50
C ILE A 177 -1.14 2.86 7.29
N HIS A 178 0.11 3.27 7.57
CA HIS A 178 0.97 2.59 8.54
C HIS A 178 0.50 2.97 9.94
N LEU A 179 0.28 2.00 10.80
CA LEU A 179 -0.27 2.22 12.12
C LEU A 179 0.31 1.25 13.15
N SER A 180 0.74 1.78 14.28
CA SER A 180 1.29 0.99 15.40
C SER A 180 2.44 0.07 14.99
N GLU A 181 3.34 0.56 14.13
CA GLU A 181 4.46 -0.21 13.60
C GLU A 181 5.55 -0.44 14.65
N SER A 182 5.78 0.55 15.52
CA SER A 182 6.86 0.50 16.52
C SER A 182 6.50 1.17 17.84
N ALA A 183 7.17 0.77 18.90
CA ALA A 183 7.05 1.43 20.22
C ALA A 183 7.40 2.92 20.16
N GLY A 184 8.32 3.32 19.27
CA GLY A 184 8.68 4.71 19.04
C GLY A 184 7.53 5.54 18.48
N GLU A 185 6.80 4.99 17.50
CA GLU A 185 5.58 5.60 16.97
C GLU A 185 4.52 5.76 18.06
N VAL A 186 4.29 4.69 18.83
CA VAL A 186 3.30 4.72 19.91
C VAL A 186 3.61 5.82 20.92
N GLU A 187 4.85 5.96 21.37
CA GLU A 187 5.24 6.99 22.33
C GLU A 187 5.16 8.40 21.73
N GLN A 188 5.53 8.57 20.47
CA GLN A 188 5.39 9.84 19.77
C GLN A 188 3.90 10.22 19.63
N CYS A 189 3.04 9.30 19.23
CA CYS A 189 1.61 9.52 19.14
C CYS A 189 1.01 9.91 20.50
N ARG A 190 1.38 9.22 21.58
CA ARG A 190 0.94 9.56 22.94
C ARG A 190 1.34 10.97 23.35
N SER A 191 2.56 11.36 23.05
CA SER A 191 3.07 12.70 23.40
C SER A 191 2.35 13.82 22.63
N LEU A 192 2.01 13.59 21.37
CA LEU A 192 1.39 14.57 20.48
C LEU A 192 -0.15 14.65 20.66
N HIS A 193 -0.79 13.54 21.02
CA HIS A 193 -2.24 13.41 21.01
C HIS A 193 -2.86 13.10 22.38
N GLY A 194 -2.29 13.72 23.46
CA GLY A 194 -2.89 13.68 24.80
C GLY A 194 -2.93 12.28 25.43
N GLY A 195 -1.89 11.49 25.24
CA GLY A 195 -1.75 10.13 25.78
C GLY A 195 -2.40 9.03 24.95
N ARG A 196 -3.03 9.37 23.81
CA ARG A 196 -3.65 8.39 22.92
C ARG A 196 -2.61 7.58 22.17
N ARG A 197 -2.85 6.28 22.08
CA ARG A 197 -2.08 5.37 21.23
C ARG A 197 -2.59 5.47 19.78
N PRO A 198 -1.82 5.03 18.76
CA PRO A 198 -2.16 5.23 17.34
C PRO A 198 -3.54 4.69 16.94
N VAL A 199 -3.94 3.51 17.40
CA VAL A 199 -5.26 2.93 17.06
C VAL A 199 -6.40 3.75 17.67
N GLY A 200 -6.28 4.13 18.95
CA GLY A 200 -7.26 4.99 19.61
C GLY A 200 -7.37 6.37 18.96
N TYR A 201 -6.24 6.94 18.55
CA TYR A 201 -6.21 8.20 17.79
C TYR A 201 -6.85 8.04 16.41
N ALA A 202 -6.51 6.97 15.67
CA ALA A 202 -7.09 6.68 14.38
C ALA A 202 -8.63 6.50 14.44
N ARG A 203 -9.13 5.83 15.49
CA ARG A 203 -10.56 5.72 15.77
C ARG A 203 -11.20 7.10 15.96
N ASP A 204 -10.62 7.94 16.84
CA ASP A 204 -11.16 9.26 17.15
C ASP A 204 -11.13 10.20 15.94
N MET A 205 -10.21 9.97 15.00
CA MET A 205 -10.15 10.63 13.70
C MET A 205 -11.13 10.08 12.66
N GLY A 206 -11.78 8.92 12.90
CA GLY A 206 -12.67 8.26 11.96
C GLY A 206 -11.96 7.43 10.89
N LEU A 207 -10.65 7.14 11.07
CA LEU A 207 -9.87 6.32 10.13
C LEU A 207 -10.23 4.83 10.17
N LEU A 208 -10.77 4.34 11.31
CA LEU A 208 -11.17 2.95 11.44
C LEU A 208 -12.56 2.75 10.84
N ASN A 209 -12.60 2.27 9.62
CA ASN A 209 -13.84 1.97 8.90
C ASN A 209 -13.60 0.81 7.93
N GLU A 210 -14.65 0.25 7.35
CA GLU A 210 -14.61 -0.91 6.45
C GLU A 210 -13.78 -0.75 5.17
N ARG A 211 -13.34 0.46 4.85
CA ARG A 211 -12.50 0.78 3.70
C ARG A 211 -11.03 0.98 4.08
N ALA A 212 -10.70 0.92 5.36
CA ALA A 212 -9.35 1.14 5.85
C ALA A 212 -8.53 -0.16 5.84
N VAL A 213 -7.28 -0.05 5.39
CA VAL A 213 -6.24 -1.06 5.55
C VAL A 213 -5.17 -0.47 6.47
N LEU A 214 -4.96 -1.14 7.60
CA LEU A 214 -4.01 -0.74 8.62
C LEU A 214 -2.77 -1.62 8.48
N ALA A 215 -1.69 -1.07 7.97
CA ALA A 215 -0.43 -1.80 7.84
C ALA A 215 0.28 -1.88 9.19
N HIS A 216 0.97 -2.99 9.41
CA HIS A 216 1.77 -3.35 10.57
C HIS A 216 0.96 -3.83 11.79
N MET A 217 0.33 -2.96 12.56
CA MET A 217 -0.41 -3.30 13.79
C MET A 217 0.40 -4.18 14.75
N VAL A 218 1.70 -3.83 14.94
CA VAL A 218 2.67 -4.62 15.71
C VAL A 218 2.61 -4.30 17.20
N ASP A 219 2.64 -3.00 17.53
CA ASP A 219 2.57 -2.54 18.93
C ASP A 219 1.13 -2.12 19.26
N VAL A 220 0.29 -3.12 19.54
CA VAL A 220 -1.13 -2.95 19.88
C VAL A 220 -1.48 -3.67 21.17
N THR A 221 -2.54 -3.22 21.85
CA THR A 221 -3.10 -3.89 23.02
C THR A 221 -4.34 -4.70 22.62
N ASP A 222 -4.79 -5.60 23.49
CA ASP A 222 -6.01 -6.38 23.27
C ASP A 222 -7.23 -5.45 23.12
N GLU A 223 -7.28 -4.36 23.90
CA GLU A 223 -8.36 -3.37 23.80
C GLU A 223 -8.33 -2.61 22.46
N GLU A 224 -7.15 -2.39 21.89
CA GLU A 224 -7.01 -1.78 20.55
C GLU A 224 -7.44 -2.73 19.43
N LEU A 225 -7.19 -4.04 19.58
CA LEU A 225 -7.67 -5.05 18.63
C LEU A 225 -9.20 -5.17 18.61
N GLU A 226 -9.88 -4.90 19.73
CA GLU A 226 -11.34 -4.87 19.79
C GLU A 226 -11.96 -3.64 19.07
N LEU A 227 -11.14 -2.64 18.71
CA LEU A 227 -11.61 -1.45 18.01
C LEU A 227 -11.57 -1.61 16.47
N VAL A 228 -10.87 -2.62 15.97
CA VAL A 228 -10.64 -2.89 14.55
C VAL A 228 -11.51 -4.02 14.06
#